data_840914b505c0624d41808019eda2edde
#
_entry.id   840914b505c0624d41808019eda2edde
#
_cell.length_a   1.000
_cell.length_b   1.000
_cell.length_c   1.000
_cell.angle_alpha   90.00
_cell.angle_beta   90.00
_cell.angle_gamma   90.00
#
_symmetry.space_group_name_H-M   'P 1'
#
loop_
_entity.id
_entity.type
_entity.pdbx_description
1 polymer ?
#
loop_
_entity_poly.entity_id
_entity_poly.type
_entity_poly.pdbx_seq_one_letter_code
_entity_poly.pdbx_strand_id
1 'polypeptide(L)'
;MVKKAGKQLTPLAAEYILSTTEAAAYTSYMEYPQMYAETRKLAVSDQGIGDYWKIMDGVKLRSTEGALASPDYVSFLMRYCFYENEKKATLANQQYTAPRQLEEMFKTLSLFYSGALRDAVLYQLLVNFTRNGKELERVRPLYLEYKNNYNINQEYLQILDKLLE
;
A
#
# COMPACT_ATOMS: atom_id res chain seq x y z
N MET A 1 11.29 23.81 0.43
CA MET A 1 10.07 24.42 0.98
C MET A 1 9.75 23.96 2.40
N VAL A 2 9.73 22.66 2.69
CA VAL A 2 9.43 22.08 4.02
C VAL A 2 10.36 22.57 5.15
N LYS A 3 11.66 22.77 4.87
CA LYS A 3 12.62 23.27 5.88
C LYS A 3 12.37 24.70 6.36
N LYS A 4 11.69 25.55 5.59
CA LYS A 4 11.34 26.93 6.02
C LYS A 4 10.03 26.98 6.83
N ALA A 5 9.10 26.05 6.57
CA ALA A 5 7.86 25.92 7.33
C ALA A 5 8.05 25.12 8.64
N GLY A 6 9.17 24.42 8.80
CA GLY A 6 9.43 23.47 9.90
C GLY A 6 9.43 24.03 11.32
N LYS A 7 9.35 25.35 11.50
CA LYS A 7 9.15 25.96 12.82
C LYS A 7 7.68 26.12 13.23
N GLN A 8 6.73 25.86 12.31
CA GLN A 8 5.29 26.01 12.53
C GLN A 8 4.49 24.72 12.42
N LEU A 9 5.10 23.64 11.92
CA LEU A 9 4.44 22.34 11.77
C LEU A 9 4.72 21.44 12.97
N THR A 10 3.69 20.76 13.46
CA THR A 10 3.90 19.67 14.41
C THR A 10 4.67 18.52 13.73
N PRO A 11 5.42 17.71 14.50
CA PRO A 11 6.12 16.53 13.93
C PRO A 11 5.16 15.61 13.15
N LEU A 12 3.97 15.39 13.67
CA LEU A 12 2.92 14.58 13.03
C LEU A 12 2.51 15.16 11.67
N ALA A 13 2.26 16.47 11.58
CA ALA A 13 1.90 17.12 10.32
C ALA A 13 3.06 17.09 9.30
N ALA A 14 4.30 17.25 9.77
CA ALA A 14 5.47 17.15 8.91
C ALA A 14 5.63 15.73 8.33
N GLU A 15 5.48 14.70 9.13
CA GLU A 15 5.51 13.31 8.69
C GLU A 15 4.38 12.99 7.69
N TYR A 16 3.16 13.46 7.95
CA TYR A 16 2.03 13.33 7.03
C TYR A 16 2.35 13.93 5.65
N ILE A 17 2.83 15.17 5.61
CA ILE A 17 3.15 15.86 4.34
C ILE A 17 4.28 15.16 3.61
N LEU A 18 5.34 14.77 4.31
CA LEU A 18 6.48 14.08 3.72
C LEU A 18 6.08 12.74 3.12
N SER A 19 5.34 11.93 3.87
CA SER A 19 4.92 10.61 3.41
C SER A 19 3.94 10.69 2.24
N THR A 20 3.01 11.65 2.25
CA THR A 20 2.11 11.89 1.12
C THR A 20 2.89 12.29 -0.15
N THR A 21 3.89 13.15 -0.01
CA THR A 21 4.72 13.58 -1.15
C THR A 21 5.60 12.46 -1.68
N GLU A 22 6.22 11.70 -0.80
CA GLU A 22 7.03 10.52 -1.16
C GLU A 22 6.16 9.45 -1.84
N ALA A 23 4.95 9.20 -1.32
CA ALA A 23 4.00 8.25 -1.90
C ALA A 23 3.65 8.58 -3.35
N ALA A 24 3.38 9.85 -3.65
CA ALA A 24 3.07 10.29 -5.01
C ALA A 24 4.24 10.04 -5.97
N ALA A 25 5.47 10.36 -5.55
CA ALA A 25 6.67 10.15 -6.35
C ALA A 25 6.94 8.65 -6.57
N TYR A 26 6.90 7.85 -5.51
CA TYR A 26 7.18 6.40 -5.59
C TYR A 26 6.12 5.65 -6.39
N THR A 27 4.84 6.03 -6.26
CA THR A 27 3.77 5.45 -7.08
C THR A 27 4.01 5.71 -8.55
N SER A 28 4.39 6.92 -8.93
CA SER A 28 4.72 7.27 -10.32
C SER A 28 5.88 6.43 -10.86
N TYR A 29 6.90 6.18 -10.04
CA TYR A 29 8.03 5.32 -10.44
C TYR A 29 7.60 3.87 -10.65
N MET A 30 6.76 3.33 -9.78
CA MET A 30 6.27 1.94 -9.90
C MET A 30 5.33 1.74 -11.10
N GLU A 31 4.58 2.78 -11.50
CA GLU A 31 3.66 2.71 -12.63
C GLU A 31 4.33 2.89 -13.99
N TYR A 32 5.49 3.52 -14.02
CA TYR A 32 6.16 3.86 -15.27
C TYR A 32 6.38 2.69 -16.23
N PRO A 33 6.85 1.49 -15.81
CA PRO A 33 7.06 0.37 -16.73
C PRO A 33 5.78 -0.09 -17.44
N GLN A 34 4.68 -0.15 -16.71
CA GLN A 34 3.38 -0.55 -17.26
C GLN A 34 2.87 0.51 -18.25
N MET A 35 2.91 1.78 -17.87
CA MET A 35 2.52 2.89 -18.74
C MET A 35 3.38 2.94 -20.01
N TYR A 36 4.68 2.71 -19.89
CA TYR A 36 5.59 2.66 -21.02
C TYR A 36 5.29 1.47 -21.94
N ALA A 37 5.04 0.28 -21.35
CA ALA A 37 4.67 -0.92 -22.08
C ALA A 37 3.37 -0.72 -22.86
N GLU A 38 2.34 -0.19 -22.25
CA GLU A 38 1.04 0.10 -22.88
C GLU A 38 1.22 1.08 -24.05
N THR A 39 1.97 2.17 -23.85
CA THR A 39 2.21 3.19 -24.88
C THR A 39 2.97 2.63 -26.08
N ARG A 40 3.92 1.74 -25.85
CA ARG A 40 4.78 1.13 -26.87
C ARG A 40 4.24 -0.19 -27.41
N LYS A 41 3.17 -0.72 -26.87
CA LYS A 41 2.60 -2.05 -27.20
C LYS A 41 3.63 -3.17 -27.03
N LEU A 42 4.44 -3.08 -25.97
CA LEU A 42 5.47 -4.05 -25.59
C LEU A 42 5.03 -4.80 -24.33
N ALA A 43 5.50 -6.04 -24.16
CA ALA A 43 5.41 -6.67 -22.86
C ALA A 43 6.35 -5.99 -21.87
N VAL A 44 6.01 -5.93 -20.59
CA VAL A 44 6.88 -5.33 -19.56
C VAL A 44 8.23 -6.05 -19.50
N SER A 45 8.23 -7.38 -19.69
CA SER A 45 9.43 -8.22 -19.76
C SER A 45 10.38 -7.88 -20.90
N ASP A 46 9.86 -7.34 -22.01
CA ASP A 46 10.61 -7.12 -23.23
C ASP A 46 11.32 -5.75 -23.28
N GLN A 47 11.18 -4.95 -22.24
CA GLN A 47 11.66 -3.57 -22.23
C GLN A 47 13.13 -3.40 -21.84
N GLY A 48 13.82 -4.47 -21.44
CA GLY A 48 15.19 -4.38 -20.94
C GLY A 48 15.34 -3.53 -19.68
N ILE A 49 14.29 -3.42 -18.89
CA ILE A 49 14.18 -2.54 -17.70
C ILE A 49 14.81 -3.12 -16.44
N GLY A 50 15.75 -4.05 -16.55
CA GLY A 50 16.38 -4.68 -15.39
C GLY A 50 16.89 -3.69 -14.34
N ASP A 51 17.46 -2.56 -14.78
CA ASP A 51 17.91 -1.51 -13.87
C ASP A 51 16.76 -0.68 -13.28
N TYR A 52 15.63 -0.64 -13.95
CA TYR A 52 14.45 0.04 -13.45
C TYR A 52 13.91 -0.58 -12.17
N TRP A 53 13.95 -1.91 -12.05
CA TRP A 53 13.53 -2.60 -10.82
C TRP A 53 14.36 -2.21 -9.59
N LYS A 54 15.51 -1.59 -9.79
CA LYS A 54 16.39 -1.10 -8.71
C LYS A 54 16.00 0.28 -8.19
N ILE A 55 15.11 1.00 -8.88
CA ILE A 55 14.76 2.39 -8.51
C ILE A 55 14.14 2.50 -7.12
N MET A 56 13.47 1.42 -6.69
CA MET A 56 12.86 1.34 -5.35
C MET A 56 13.77 0.67 -4.32
N ASP A 57 15.00 0.26 -4.71
CA ASP A 57 15.94 -0.35 -3.78
C ASP A 57 16.35 0.67 -2.70
N GLY A 58 16.34 0.22 -1.45
CA GLY A 58 16.72 1.05 -0.32
C GLY A 58 15.65 2.04 0.16
N VAL A 59 14.44 2.01 -0.40
CA VAL A 59 13.29 2.76 0.12
C VAL A 59 13.02 2.31 1.56
N LYS A 60 13.02 3.28 2.48
CA LYS A 60 12.70 3.04 3.89
C LYS A 60 11.25 3.37 4.15
N LEU A 61 10.46 2.35 4.45
CA LEU A 61 9.06 2.53 4.76
C LEU A 61 8.91 3.15 6.16
N ARG A 62 8.02 4.16 6.26
CA ARG A 62 7.73 4.87 7.51
C ARG A 62 6.57 4.20 8.23
N SER A 63 6.73 3.93 9.51
CA SER A 63 5.69 3.35 10.36
C SER A 63 5.22 4.33 11.46
N THR A 64 5.50 5.62 11.30
CA THR A 64 5.09 6.65 12.24
C THR A 64 3.60 6.95 12.11
N GLU A 65 2.97 7.37 13.19
CA GLU A 65 1.55 7.76 13.23
C GLU A 65 1.23 8.79 12.14
N GLY A 66 2.04 9.83 11.99
CA GLY A 66 1.85 10.86 10.97
C GLY A 66 1.91 10.34 9.54
N ALA A 67 2.80 9.39 9.25
CA ALA A 67 2.87 8.76 7.94
C ALA A 67 1.64 7.88 7.67
N LEU A 68 1.27 7.04 8.62
CA LEU A 68 0.13 6.12 8.50
C LEU A 68 -1.24 6.82 8.54
N ALA A 69 -1.30 8.06 9.00
CA ALA A 69 -2.48 8.91 8.88
C ALA A 69 -2.76 9.39 7.44
N SER A 70 -1.79 9.24 6.51
CA SER A 70 -1.97 9.60 5.09
C SER A 70 -2.56 8.44 4.30
N PRO A 71 -3.80 8.55 3.77
CA PRO A 71 -4.39 7.52 2.93
C PRO A 71 -3.60 7.27 1.64
N ASP A 72 -2.98 8.30 1.08
CA ASP A 72 -2.14 8.18 -0.11
C ASP A 72 -0.89 7.36 0.18
N TYR A 73 -0.28 7.56 1.34
CA TYR A 73 0.87 6.77 1.75
C TYR A 73 0.49 5.30 2.01
N VAL A 74 -0.64 5.05 2.66
CA VAL A 74 -1.13 3.67 2.87
C VAL A 74 -1.48 3.00 1.54
N SER A 75 -2.06 3.74 0.59
CA SER A 75 -2.31 3.24 -0.78
C SER A 75 -1.00 2.92 -1.50
N PHE A 76 0.02 3.77 -1.36
CA PHE A 76 1.37 3.46 -1.85
C PHE A 76 1.92 2.16 -1.25
N LEU A 77 1.79 1.95 0.07
CA LEU A 77 2.25 0.72 0.72
C LEU A 77 1.59 -0.53 0.09
N MET A 78 0.27 -0.50 -0.16
CA MET A 78 -0.41 -1.62 -0.82
C MET A 78 0.17 -1.91 -2.20
N ARG A 79 0.39 -0.87 -3.01
CA ARG A 79 1.02 -1.02 -4.34
C ARG A 79 2.47 -1.48 -4.25
N TYR A 80 3.22 -0.98 -3.30
CA TYR A 80 4.62 -1.38 -3.08
C TYR A 80 4.75 -2.88 -2.79
N CYS A 81 3.84 -3.45 -2.01
CA CYS A 81 3.79 -4.89 -1.79
C CYS A 81 3.66 -5.67 -3.12
N PHE A 82 2.73 -5.28 -3.98
CA PHE A 82 2.52 -5.95 -5.27
C PHE A 82 3.67 -5.73 -6.23
N TYR A 83 4.23 -4.53 -6.27
CA TYR A 83 5.44 -4.22 -7.04
C TYR A 83 6.63 -5.09 -6.63
N GLU A 84 6.91 -5.24 -5.34
CA GLU A 84 8.01 -6.09 -4.87
C GLU A 84 7.80 -7.58 -5.19
N ASN A 85 6.56 -8.06 -5.16
CA ASN A 85 6.24 -9.42 -5.59
C ASN A 85 6.42 -9.61 -7.11
N GLU A 86 5.99 -8.65 -7.92
CA GLU A 86 6.20 -8.66 -9.37
C GLU A 86 7.68 -8.62 -9.74
N LYS A 87 8.44 -7.73 -9.08
CA LYS A 87 9.91 -7.64 -9.22
C LYS A 87 10.59 -8.98 -8.94
N LYS A 88 10.24 -9.62 -7.81
CA LYS A 88 10.80 -10.95 -7.45
C LYS A 88 10.48 -12.00 -8.50
N ALA A 89 9.24 -12.06 -8.97
CA ALA A 89 8.82 -13.01 -9.99
C ALA A 89 9.55 -12.76 -11.32
N THR A 90 9.63 -11.51 -11.76
CA THR A 90 10.32 -11.12 -13.01
C THR A 90 11.80 -11.48 -12.96
N LEU A 91 12.48 -11.20 -11.85
CA LEU A 91 13.89 -11.55 -11.68
C LEU A 91 14.13 -13.08 -11.63
N ALA A 92 13.11 -13.84 -11.23
CA ALA A 92 13.12 -15.31 -11.24
C ALA A 92 12.61 -15.93 -12.58
N ASN A 93 12.34 -15.11 -13.61
CA ASN A 93 11.70 -15.53 -14.86
C ASN A 93 10.36 -16.25 -14.64
N GLN A 94 9.58 -15.80 -13.66
CA GLN A 94 8.26 -16.32 -13.33
C GLN A 94 7.19 -15.31 -13.71
N GLN A 95 6.02 -15.79 -14.09
CA GLN A 95 4.85 -14.93 -14.29
C GLN A 95 4.26 -14.53 -12.94
N TYR A 96 3.88 -13.28 -12.83
CA TYR A 96 3.16 -12.74 -11.68
C TYR A 96 1.84 -12.12 -12.13
N THR A 97 0.80 -12.40 -11.37
CA THR A 97 -0.49 -11.73 -11.51
C THR A 97 -0.82 -11.11 -10.16
N ALA A 98 -0.97 -9.80 -10.13
CA ALA A 98 -1.37 -9.11 -8.90
C ALA A 98 -2.75 -9.59 -8.44
N PRO A 99 -2.95 -9.83 -7.13
CA PRO A 99 -4.23 -10.27 -6.59
C PRO A 99 -5.31 -9.22 -6.86
N ARG A 100 -6.49 -9.69 -7.27
CA ARG A 100 -7.65 -8.83 -7.56
C ARG A 100 -8.80 -9.08 -6.59
N GLN A 101 -8.84 -10.25 -5.97
CA GLN A 101 -9.88 -10.62 -5.01
C GLN A 101 -9.49 -10.12 -3.62
N LEU A 102 -10.49 -9.70 -2.86
CA LEU A 102 -10.29 -9.16 -1.50
C LEU A 102 -9.48 -10.11 -0.60
N GLU A 103 -9.82 -11.38 -0.58
CA GLU A 103 -9.18 -12.39 0.27
C GLU A 103 -7.71 -12.61 -0.11
N GLU A 104 -7.41 -12.61 -1.41
CA GLU A 104 -6.04 -12.75 -1.91
C GLU A 104 -5.20 -11.52 -1.58
N MET A 105 -5.79 -10.31 -1.74
CA MET A 105 -5.14 -9.05 -1.36
C MET A 105 -4.87 -9.02 0.14
N PHE A 106 -5.86 -9.37 0.95
CA PHE A 106 -5.74 -9.40 2.40
C PHE A 106 -4.62 -10.34 2.84
N LYS A 107 -4.62 -11.57 2.33
CA LYS A 107 -3.59 -12.59 2.61
C LYS A 107 -2.19 -12.08 2.17
N THR A 108 -2.08 -11.55 0.97
CA THR A 108 -0.78 -11.06 0.45
C THR A 108 -0.22 -9.94 1.32
N LEU A 109 -1.04 -8.95 1.67
CA LEU A 109 -0.64 -7.82 2.51
C LEU A 109 -0.32 -8.25 3.96
N SER A 110 -1.11 -9.18 4.53
CA SER A 110 -0.89 -9.67 5.90
C SER A 110 0.43 -10.45 6.05
N LEU A 111 0.87 -11.12 4.99
CA LEU A 111 2.15 -11.85 4.95
C LEU A 111 3.35 -10.94 4.66
N PHE A 112 3.15 -9.90 3.85
CA PHE A 112 4.23 -9.00 3.43
C PHE A 112 4.62 -8.01 4.53
N TYR A 113 3.64 -7.45 5.23
CA TYR A 113 3.85 -6.46 6.28
C TYR A 113 3.75 -7.05 7.69
N SER A 114 4.32 -6.31 8.66
CA SER A 114 4.20 -6.60 10.09
C SER A 114 3.94 -5.32 10.89
N GLY A 115 3.50 -5.46 12.14
CA GLY A 115 3.30 -4.33 13.06
C GLY A 115 2.34 -3.26 12.51
N ALA A 116 2.65 -2.00 12.76
CA ALA A 116 1.80 -0.87 12.39
C ALA A 116 1.57 -0.73 10.87
N LEU A 117 2.53 -1.13 10.03
CA LEU A 117 2.36 -1.14 8.58
C LEU A 117 1.27 -2.12 8.16
N ARG A 118 1.28 -3.34 8.71
CA ARG A 118 0.26 -4.35 8.44
C ARG A 118 -1.11 -3.89 8.92
N ASP A 119 -1.18 -3.35 10.13
CA ASP A 119 -2.42 -2.80 10.70
C ASP A 119 -3.03 -1.76 9.76
N ALA A 120 -2.26 -0.76 9.33
CA ALA A 120 -2.74 0.32 8.47
C ALA A 120 -3.17 -0.16 7.07
N VAL A 121 -2.41 -1.05 6.42
CA VAL A 121 -2.77 -1.51 5.07
C VAL A 121 -4.00 -2.40 5.07
N LEU A 122 -4.16 -3.27 6.07
CA LEU A 122 -5.35 -4.12 6.20
C LEU A 122 -6.59 -3.31 6.55
N TYR A 123 -6.47 -2.34 7.46
CA TYR A 123 -7.52 -1.39 7.75
C TYR A 123 -7.99 -0.67 6.49
N GLN A 124 -7.08 -0.05 5.74
CA GLN A 124 -7.41 0.68 4.52
C GLN A 124 -8.05 -0.22 3.46
N LEU A 125 -7.56 -1.45 3.30
CA LEU A 125 -8.16 -2.43 2.41
C LEU A 125 -9.62 -2.70 2.78
N LEU A 126 -9.89 -3.02 4.05
CA LEU A 126 -11.24 -3.31 4.54
C LEU A 126 -12.16 -2.10 4.39
N VAL A 127 -11.70 -0.89 4.71
CA VAL A 127 -12.47 0.35 4.49
C VAL A 127 -12.85 0.54 3.04
N ASN A 128 -11.92 0.33 2.12
CA ASN A 128 -12.17 0.51 0.68
C ASN A 128 -13.25 -0.44 0.18
N PHE A 129 -13.23 -1.71 0.59
CA PHE A 129 -14.24 -2.69 0.19
C PHE A 129 -15.58 -2.48 0.89
N THR A 130 -15.58 -2.09 2.17
CA THR A 130 -16.81 -1.78 2.92
C THR A 130 -17.55 -0.59 2.32
N ARG A 131 -16.85 0.48 1.96
CA ARG A 131 -17.46 1.68 1.34
C ARG A 131 -18.12 1.40 0.00
N ASN A 132 -17.67 0.41 -0.74
CA ASN A 132 -18.30 0.00 -1.99
C ASN A 132 -19.66 -0.72 -1.79
N GLY A 133 -19.96 -1.18 -0.58
CA GLY A 133 -21.26 -1.75 -0.18
C GLY A 133 -21.64 -3.08 -0.84
N LYS A 134 -20.85 -3.56 -1.79
CA LYS A 134 -21.22 -4.72 -2.64
C LYS A 134 -20.74 -6.07 -2.11
N GLU A 135 -19.81 -6.08 -1.14
CA GLU A 135 -19.10 -7.29 -0.73
C GLU A 135 -19.03 -7.47 0.80
N LEU A 136 -20.01 -6.92 1.51
CA LEU A 136 -20.01 -6.92 2.99
C LEU A 136 -19.88 -8.32 3.59
N GLU A 137 -20.52 -9.32 2.99
CA GLU A 137 -20.44 -10.72 3.42
C GLU A 137 -19.01 -11.29 3.33
N ARG A 138 -18.22 -10.79 2.39
CA ARG A 138 -16.81 -11.18 2.24
C ARG A 138 -15.91 -10.40 3.19
N VAL A 139 -16.26 -9.14 3.49
CA VAL A 139 -15.50 -8.27 4.39
C VAL A 139 -15.58 -8.75 5.84
N ARG A 140 -16.77 -9.20 6.30
CA ARG A 140 -17.01 -9.56 7.71
C ARG A 140 -16.06 -10.64 8.26
N PRO A 141 -15.80 -11.77 7.59
CA PRO A 141 -14.85 -12.76 8.07
C PRO A 141 -13.41 -12.20 8.16
N LEU A 142 -13.00 -11.40 7.18
CA LEU A 142 -11.66 -10.79 7.17
C LEU A 142 -11.51 -9.70 8.22
N TYR A 143 -12.59 -8.95 8.50
CA TYR A 143 -12.62 -8.02 9.60
C TYR A 143 -12.42 -8.73 10.96
N LEU A 144 -13.07 -9.87 11.18
CA LEU A 144 -12.87 -10.66 12.39
C LEU A 144 -11.44 -11.20 12.52
N GLU A 145 -10.86 -11.64 11.40
CA GLU A 145 -9.46 -12.06 11.37
C GLU A 145 -8.52 -10.88 11.69
N TYR A 146 -8.75 -9.71 11.07
CA TYR A 146 -8.00 -8.50 11.34
C TYR A 146 -8.08 -8.09 12.81
N LYS A 147 -9.30 -8.03 13.38
CA LYS A 147 -9.55 -7.65 14.76
C LYS A 147 -8.81 -8.54 15.75
N ASN A 148 -8.79 -9.85 15.50
CA ASN A 148 -8.25 -10.83 16.44
C ASN A 148 -6.72 -11.01 16.32
N ASN A 149 -6.15 -10.79 15.13
CA ASN A 149 -4.77 -11.20 14.86
C ASN A 149 -3.84 -10.04 14.50
N TYR A 150 -4.35 -8.93 13.95
CA TYR A 150 -3.49 -7.94 13.31
C TYR A 150 -3.68 -6.51 13.81
N ASN A 151 -4.84 -6.18 14.41
CA ASN A 151 -5.14 -4.83 14.86
C ASN A 151 -4.24 -4.39 16.03
N ILE A 152 -3.71 -3.17 15.91
CA ILE A 152 -2.94 -2.48 16.93
C ILE A 152 -3.63 -1.16 17.30
N ASN A 153 -4.13 -0.42 16.29
CA ASN A 153 -4.78 0.87 16.49
C ASN A 153 -6.28 0.71 16.72
N GLN A 154 -6.73 1.00 17.94
CA GLN A 154 -8.13 0.84 18.34
C GLN A 154 -9.09 1.78 17.60
N GLU A 155 -8.62 2.93 17.09
CA GLU A 155 -9.45 3.83 16.29
C GLU A 155 -9.88 3.19 14.97
N TYR A 156 -9.00 2.37 14.38
CA TYR A 156 -9.32 1.62 13.17
C TYR A 156 -10.48 0.63 13.38
N LEU A 157 -10.51 -0.05 14.54
CA LEU A 157 -11.65 -0.91 14.88
C LEU A 157 -12.94 -0.13 15.04
N GLN A 158 -12.90 1.00 15.74
CA GLN A 158 -14.09 1.84 15.96
C GLN A 158 -14.69 2.35 14.65
N ILE A 159 -13.83 2.66 13.67
CA ILE A 159 -14.28 3.09 12.34
C ILE A 159 -14.88 1.91 11.58
N LEU A 160 -14.22 0.75 11.57
CA LEU A 160 -14.71 -0.45 10.88
C LEU A 160 -16.00 -0.98 11.51
N ASP A 161 -16.12 -0.99 12.85
CA ASP A 161 -17.35 -1.38 13.52
C ASP A 161 -18.54 -0.53 13.05
N LYS A 162 -18.37 0.81 12.99
CA LYS A 162 -19.40 1.74 12.48
C LYS A 162 -19.74 1.57 11.00
N LEU A 163 -18.76 1.14 10.19
CA LEU A 163 -18.98 0.92 8.76
C LEU A 163 -19.67 -0.41 8.47
N LEU A 164 -19.59 -1.38 9.38
CA LEU A 164 -20.14 -2.73 9.26
C LEU A 164 -21.47 -2.92 9.99
N GLU A 165 -21.92 -1.92 10.78
CA GLU A 165 -23.28 -1.84 11.34
C GLU A 165 -24.34 -1.67 10.24
#